data_cfac0bbf140e9be91b819096eee28fce
#
_entry.id   cfac0bbf140e9be91b819096eee28fce
#
_cell.length_a   1.000
_cell.length_b   1.000
_cell.length_c   1.000
_cell.angle_alpha   90.00
_cell.angle_beta   90.00
_cell.angle_gamma   90.00
#
_symmetry.space_group_name_H-M   'P 1'
#
loop_
_entity.id
_entity.type
_entity.pdbx_description
1 polymer ?
#
loop_
_entity_poly.entity_id
_entity_poly.type
_entity_poly.pdbx_seq_one_letter_code
_entity_poly.pdbx_strand_id
1 'polypeptide(L)' 'MYTIILNQGTVIRNEDAKIVAPCQSDQDPDFRAYINWVEAGNQPTIVETTNDA' A
#
# COMPACT_ATOMS: atom_id res chain seq x y z
N MET A 1 -7.02 6.52 -1.18
CA MET A 1 -6.74 5.76 0.05
C MET A 1 -6.02 4.48 -0.28
N TYR A 2 -5.31 3.95 0.70
CA TYR A 2 -4.49 2.77 0.49
C TYR A 2 -4.69 1.80 1.64
N THR A 3 -4.45 0.54 1.37
CA THR A 3 -4.54 -0.53 2.37
C THR A 3 -3.23 -1.29 2.38
N ILE A 4 -2.70 -1.53 3.57
CA ILE A 4 -1.49 -2.32 3.74
C ILE A 4 -1.88 -3.67 4.30
N ILE A 5 -1.47 -4.73 3.62
CA ILE A 5 -1.67 -6.08 4.11
C ILE A 5 -0.36 -6.54 4.73
N LEU A 6 -0.31 -6.51 6.05
CA LEU A 6 0.94 -6.77 6.77
C LEU A 6 1.48 -8.16 6.52
N ASN A 7 0.59 -9.13 6.44
CA ASN A 7 1.01 -10.50 6.24
C ASN A 7 1.79 -10.68 4.94
N GLN A 8 1.47 -9.88 3.94
CA GLN A 8 2.09 -10.01 2.62
C GLN A 8 3.04 -8.87 2.32
N GLY A 9 3.07 -7.84 3.16
CA GLY A 9 3.88 -6.67 2.88
C GLY A 9 3.43 -5.95 1.63
N THR A 10 2.13 -6.00 1.33
CA THR A 10 1.58 -5.47 0.10
C THR A 10 0.77 -4.22 0.38
N VAL A 11 0.92 -3.21 -0.48
CA VAL A 11 0.11 -2.01 -0.40
C VAL A 11 -0.81 -1.97 -1.62
N ILE A 12 -2.10 -1.77 -1.37
CA ILE A 12 -3.11 -1.79 -2.41
C ILE A 12 -3.81 -0.44 -2.45
N ARG A 13 -3.96 0.12 -3.64
CA ARG A 13 -4.74 1.34 -3.82
C ARG A 13 -6.22 0.99 -3.86
N ASN A 14 -6.99 1.62 -2.97
CA ASN A 14 -8.38 1.23 -2.80
C ASN A 14 -9.26 1.59 -4.00
N GLU A 15 -8.88 2.61 -4.75
CA GLU A 15 -9.72 3.08 -5.84
C GLU A 15 -9.96 2.02 -6.90
N ASP A 16 -8.94 1.25 -7.21
CA ASP A 16 -9.03 0.23 -8.25
C ASP A 16 -8.39 -1.07 -7.83
N ALA A 17 -8.08 -1.21 -6.55
CA ALA A 17 -7.47 -2.41 -6.00
C ALA A 17 -6.15 -2.76 -6.68
N LYS A 18 -5.43 -1.73 -7.15
CA LYS A 18 -4.16 -1.97 -7.81
C LYS A 18 -3.07 -2.12 -6.76
N ILE A 19 -2.20 -3.10 -6.97
CA ILE A 19 -1.07 -3.31 -6.07
C ILE A 19 -0.03 -2.23 -6.34
N VAL A 20 0.24 -1.42 -5.33
CA VAL A 20 1.17 -0.32 -5.43
C VAL A 20 2.56 -0.75 -4.99
N ALA A 21 2.63 -1.60 -3.99
CA ALA A 21 3.88 -2.12 -3.48
C ALA A 21 3.70 -3.59 -3.13
N PRO A 22 4.72 -4.38 -3.24
CA PRO A 22 6.08 -4.02 -3.64
C PRO A 22 6.16 -3.67 -5.12
N CYS A 23 6.98 -2.69 -5.44
CA CYS A 23 7.20 -2.30 -6.83
C CYS A 23 8.65 -2.60 -7.19
N GLN A 24 8.90 -2.75 -8.48
CA GLN A 24 10.25 -3.06 -8.94
C GLN A 24 11.14 -1.84 -8.99
N SER A 25 10.54 -0.66 -8.93
CA SER A 25 11.30 0.58 -9.01
C SER A 25 10.64 1.61 -8.12
N ASP A 26 11.45 2.37 -7.40
CA ASP A 26 10.96 3.46 -6.58
C ASP A 26 10.59 4.67 -7.42
N GLN A 27 10.74 4.58 -8.73
CA GLN A 27 10.32 5.62 -9.65
C GLN A 27 8.94 5.35 -10.23
N ASP A 28 8.30 4.28 -9.80
CA ASP A 28 6.94 3.97 -10.21
C ASP A 28 6.01 5.10 -9.79
N PRO A 29 5.26 5.70 -10.72
CA PRO A 29 4.41 6.84 -10.36
C PRO A 29 3.34 6.48 -9.34
N ASP A 30 2.82 5.29 -9.39
CA ASP A 30 1.80 4.89 -8.40
C ASP A 30 2.41 4.76 -7.02
N PHE A 31 3.61 4.22 -6.93
CA PHE A 31 4.29 4.11 -5.65
C PHE A 31 4.63 5.49 -5.09
N ARG A 32 5.10 6.39 -5.95
CA ARG A 32 5.45 7.72 -5.51
C ARG A 32 4.22 8.50 -5.05
N ALA A 33 3.10 8.29 -5.72
CA ALA A 33 1.86 8.92 -5.28
C ALA A 33 1.46 8.43 -3.89
N TYR A 34 1.68 7.15 -3.62
CA TYR A 34 1.41 6.61 -2.30
C TYR A 34 2.32 7.25 -1.25
N ILE A 35 3.61 7.36 -1.54
CA ILE A 35 4.55 7.95 -0.59
C ILE A 35 4.17 9.40 -0.30
N ASN A 36 3.86 10.17 -1.35
CA ASN A 36 3.47 11.56 -1.17
C ASN A 36 2.20 11.66 -0.33
N TRP A 37 1.27 10.74 -0.53
CA TRP A 37 0.02 10.74 0.22
C TRP A 37 0.28 10.50 1.71
N VAL A 38 1.18 9.58 2.03
CA VAL A 38 1.53 9.31 3.42
C VAL A 38 2.24 10.48 4.05
N GLU A 39 3.15 11.10 3.30
CA GLU A 39 3.92 12.23 3.82
C GLU A 39 3.05 13.45 4.04
N ALA A 40 1.92 13.52 3.38
CA ALA A 40 0.97 14.61 3.59
C ALA A 40 0.20 14.47 4.91
N GLY A 41 0.45 13.42 5.66
CA GLY A 41 -0.18 13.22 6.95
C GLY A 41 -1.30 12.19 6.94
N ASN A 42 -1.49 11.50 5.83
CA ASN A 42 -2.53 10.48 5.73
C ASN A 42 -2.00 9.14 6.25
N GLN A 43 -2.92 8.29 6.65
CA GLN A 43 -2.55 6.97 7.14
C GLN A 43 -3.32 5.92 6.38
N PRO A 44 -2.63 4.91 5.85
CA PRO A 44 -3.31 3.82 5.17
C PRO A 44 -4.02 2.91 6.17
N THR A 45 -5.01 2.20 5.66
CA THR A 45 -5.68 1.17 6.44
C THR A 45 -4.74 -0.03 6.55
N ILE A 46 -4.57 -0.52 7.77
CA ILE A 46 -3.67 -1.66 7.99
C ILE A 46 -4.53 -2.88 8.26
N VAL A 47 -4.34 -3.91 7.47
CA VAL A 47 -5.04 -5.17 7.62
C VAL A 47 -4.04 -6.21 8.07
N GLU A 48 -4.27 -6.78 9.24
CA GLU A 48 -3.47 -7.88 9.74
C GLU A 48 -4.22 -9.16 9.47
N THR A 49 -3.86 -9.81 8.40
CA THR A 49 -4.42 -11.12 8.14
C THR A 49 -3.59 -12.13 8.92
N THR A 50 -4.09 -12.56 10.00
CA THR A 50 -3.44 -13.65 10.71
C THR A 50 -3.85 -14.92 10.02
N ASN A 51 -2.91 -15.53 9.41
CA ASN A 51 -3.13 -16.82 8.82
C ASN A 51 -2.68 -17.86 9.85
N ASP A 52 -3.57 -18.17 10.70
CA ASP A 52 -3.24 -19.10 11.77
C ASP A 52 -3.65 -20.52 11.43
N ALA A 53 -3.74 -20.79 10.20
CA ALA A 53 -4.11 -22.11 9.77
C ALA A 53 -3.13 -23.15 10.27
#